data_aadb69643a75272c333b5dafb77af434
#
_entry.id   aadb69643a75272c333b5dafb77af434
#
_cell.length_a   1.000
_cell.length_b   1.000
_cell.length_c   1.000
_cell.angle_alpha   90.00
_cell.angle_beta   90.00
_cell.angle_gamma   90.00
#
_symmetry.space_group_name_H-M   'P 1'
#
loop_
_entity.id
_entity.type
_entity.pdbx_description
1 polymer ?
#
loop_
_entity_poly.entity_id
_entity_poly.type
_entity_poly.pdbx_seq_one_letter_code
_entity_poly.pdbx_strand_id
1 'polypeptide(L)'
;MAYVCLLGDSIIDNKVYVQPHELSVKEHLEEQSEYMFKQLAVDGHTTSDVLSFQLDKLPKLSTHKVLSIGGNDLLGQIYFLKNKEEFTAKEVMEQAVCKLAPIKNRYRTIVQNLSQQDSKILLCTVHEGNLLDDSLYSDIAFASKAMVSMLNDIIFSTAATYKVDVLELRNIFTTPQDYANPIEPSHKGGKKLASGIIEWVKSV
;
A
#
# COMPACT_ATOMS: atom_id res chain seq x y z
N MET A 1 14.06 -20.72 -7.90
CA MET A 1 14.34 -19.54 -7.03
C MET A 1 13.29 -18.49 -7.32
N ALA A 2 12.65 -17.92 -6.30
CA ALA A 2 11.63 -16.89 -6.52
C ALA A 2 12.24 -15.59 -7.04
N TYR A 3 11.58 -14.97 -8.02
CA TYR A 3 11.89 -13.63 -8.52
C TYR A 3 10.67 -12.75 -8.24
N VAL A 4 10.81 -11.87 -7.24
CA VAL A 4 9.73 -11.06 -6.68
C VAL A 4 9.80 -9.64 -7.22
N CYS A 5 8.74 -9.16 -7.88
CA CYS A 5 8.61 -7.79 -8.30
C CYS A 5 7.79 -7.00 -7.27
N LEU A 6 8.34 -5.90 -6.79
CA LEU A 6 7.75 -5.03 -5.78
C LEU A 6 7.23 -3.76 -6.45
N LEU A 7 5.91 -3.57 -6.43
CA LEU A 7 5.24 -2.41 -7.03
C LEU A 7 4.56 -1.57 -5.94
N GLY A 8 4.45 -0.28 -6.19
CA GLY A 8 3.69 0.60 -5.31
C GLY A 8 4.39 1.91 -5.00
N ASP A 9 4.34 2.27 -3.72
CA ASP A 9 4.74 3.57 -3.18
C ASP A 9 5.79 3.44 -2.06
N SER A 10 5.85 4.45 -1.20
CA SER A 10 6.77 4.57 -0.06
C SER A 10 6.61 3.47 1.00
N ILE A 11 5.50 2.73 1.05
CA ILE A 11 5.39 1.59 1.96
C ILE A 11 6.45 0.52 1.64
N ILE A 12 6.84 0.41 0.37
CA ILE A 12 7.93 -0.45 -0.08
C ILE A 12 9.23 0.35 -0.26
N ASP A 13 9.15 1.54 -0.88
CA ASP A 13 10.29 2.41 -1.16
C ASP A 13 10.53 3.39 0.00
N ASN A 14 10.84 2.85 1.18
CA ASN A 14 10.95 3.63 2.42
C ASN A 14 12.38 4.03 2.82
N LYS A 15 13.38 3.91 1.95
CA LYS A 15 14.79 4.15 2.33
C LYS A 15 15.04 5.55 2.87
N VAL A 16 14.33 6.56 2.37
CA VAL A 16 14.50 7.97 2.81
C VAL A 16 13.91 8.24 4.20
N TYR A 17 13.10 7.33 4.72
CA TYR A 17 12.41 7.46 6.03
C TYR A 17 13.09 6.70 7.16
N VAL A 18 14.07 5.87 6.86
CA VAL A 18 14.87 5.15 7.88
C VAL A 18 16.25 5.81 8.04
N GLN A 19 16.89 5.61 9.20
CA GLN A 19 18.21 6.15 9.43
C GLN A 19 19.24 5.54 8.46
N PRO A 20 20.39 6.22 8.18
CA PRO A 20 21.39 5.70 7.23
C PRO A 20 21.93 4.31 7.52
N HIS A 21 21.95 3.90 8.80
CA HIS A 21 22.40 2.59 9.26
C HIS A 21 21.29 1.56 9.42
N GLU A 22 20.05 1.98 9.20
CA GLU A 22 18.86 1.11 9.27
C GLU A 22 18.49 0.58 7.90
N LEU A 23 17.87 -0.59 7.86
CA LEU A 23 17.44 -1.25 6.63
C LEU A 23 16.04 -0.77 6.21
N SER A 24 15.88 -0.52 4.93
CA SER A 24 14.59 -0.34 4.26
C SER A 24 13.84 -1.68 4.11
N VAL A 25 12.60 -1.65 3.67
CA VAL A 25 11.81 -2.85 3.36
C VAL A 25 12.56 -3.75 2.38
N LYS A 26 13.09 -3.19 1.29
CA LYS A 26 13.82 -3.96 0.28
C LYS A 26 15.08 -4.60 0.87
N GLU A 27 15.86 -3.85 1.63
CA GLU A 27 17.09 -4.37 2.26
C GLU A 27 16.77 -5.48 3.27
N HIS A 28 15.66 -5.39 4.02
CA HIS A 28 15.17 -6.47 4.88
C HIS A 28 14.77 -7.73 4.10
N LEU A 29 14.13 -7.58 2.95
CA LEU A 29 13.79 -8.71 2.08
C LEU A 29 15.05 -9.42 1.58
N GLU A 30 16.06 -8.66 1.17
CA GLU A 30 17.35 -9.18 0.69
C GLU A 30 18.17 -9.84 1.81
N GLU A 31 18.12 -9.29 3.04
CA GLU A 31 18.80 -9.87 4.21
C GLU A 31 18.16 -11.19 4.68
N GLN A 32 16.82 -11.28 4.63
CA GLN A 32 16.06 -12.39 5.21
C GLN A 32 15.85 -13.57 4.24
N SER A 33 16.23 -13.42 2.97
CA SER A 33 16.02 -14.49 1.97
C SER A 33 17.03 -14.44 0.84
N GLU A 34 17.20 -15.57 0.14
CA GLU A 34 18.02 -15.67 -1.08
C GLU A 34 17.22 -15.38 -2.36
N TYR A 35 16.00 -14.84 -2.24
CA TYR A 35 15.16 -14.51 -3.39
C TYR A 35 15.70 -13.28 -4.13
N MET A 36 15.40 -13.21 -5.42
CA MET A 36 15.69 -12.00 -6.20
C MET A 36 14.56 -11.00 -6.08
N PHE A 37 14.87 -9.73 -5.81
CA PHE A 37 13.90 -8.66 -5.71
C PHE A 37 14.14 -7.59 -6.77
N LYS A 38 13.08 -7.22 -7.51
CA LYS A 38 13.06 -6.06 -8.38
C LYS A 38 12.07 -5.05 -7.82
N GLN A 39 12.57 -3.95 -7.28
CA GLN A 39 11.73 -2.84 -6.87
C GLN A 39 11.39 -1.97 -8.08
N LEU A 40 10.10 -1.76 -8.29
CA LEU A 40 9.50 -0.77 -9.19
C LEU A 40 8.72 0.28 -8.39
N ALA A 41 8.41 -0.03 -7.12
CA ALA A 41 7.81 0.92 -6.18
C ALA A 41 8.67 2.18 -6.08
N VAL A 42 8.01 3.34 -6.00
CA VAL A 42 8.63 4.65 -5.89
C VAL A 42 7.86 5.48 -4.88
N ASP A 43 8.56 6.12 -3.97
CA ASP A 43 7.99 7.03 -2.98
C ASP A 43 7.08 8.09 -3.64
N GLY A 44 5.94 8.36 -3.03
CA GLY A 44 4.95 9.33 -3.52
C GLY A 44 4.05 8.85 -4.66
N HIS A 45 4.30 7.67 -5.25
CA HIS A 45 3.49 7.17 -6.36
C HIS A 45 2.04 6.88 -5.94
N THR A 46 1.13 7.06 -6.90
CA THR A 46 -0.31 6.79 -6.84
C THR A 46 -0.69 5.62 -7.75
N THR A 47 -1.96 5.20 -7.70
CA THR A 47 -2.48 4.20 -8.67
C THR A 47 -2.31 4.65 -10.13
N SER A 48 -2.35 5.96 -10.40
CA SER A 48 -2.08 6.51 -11.74
C SER A 48 -0.64 6.28 -12.18
N ASP A 49 0.31 6.46 -11.25
CA ASP A 49 1.73 6.31 -11.54
C ASP A 49 2.13 4.84 -11.73
N VAL A 50 1.51 3.92 -11.00
CA VAL A 50 1.70 2.48 -11.24
C VAL A 50 1.29 2.12 -12.66
N LEU A 51 0.13 2.59 -13.12
CA LEU A 51 -0.35 2.36 -14.50
C LEU A 51 0.59 2.96 -15.54
N SER A 52 1.10 4.17 -15.30
CA SER A 52 1.86 4.94 -16.30
C SER A 52 3.35 4.58 -16.34
N PHE A 53 3.93 4.11 -15.22
CA PHE A 53 5.39 4.02 -15.11
C PHE A 53 5.92 2.69 -14.57
N GLN A 54 5.11 1.90 -13.85
CA GLN A 54 5.61 0.66 -13.24
C GLN A 54 5.23 -0.59 -14.06
N LEU A 55 4.01 -0.67 -14.59
CA LEU A 55 3.54 -1.85 -15.31
C LEU A 55 4.40 -2.16 -16.55
N ASP A 56 4.82 -1.16 -17.29
CA ASP A 56 5.66 -1.34 -18.49
C ASP A 56 7.07 -1.88 -18.18
N LYS A 57 7.49 -1.75 -16.91
CA LYS A 57 8.81 -2.21 -16.44
C LYS A 57 8.76 -3.58 -15.76
N LEU A 58 7.59 -4.24 -15.76
CA LEU A 58 7.44 -5.56 -15.14
C LEU A 58 8.37 -6.59 -15.78
N PRO A 59 9.22 -7.26 -15.00
CA PRO A 59 10.06 -8.33 -15.51
C PRO A 59 9.18 -9.49 -15.99
N LYS A 60 9.37 -9.93 -17.23
CA LYS A 60 8.62 -11.05 -17.84
C LYS A 60 8.78 -12.37 -17.06
N LEU A 61 9.89 -12.54 -16.35
CA LEU A 61 10.23 -13.77 -15.62
C LEU A 61 9.91 -13.65 -14.12
N SER A 62 9.23 -12.59 -13.66
CA SER A 62 8.84 -12.50 -12.26
C SER A 62 7.83 -13.60 -11.91
N THR A 63 8.16 -14.39 -10.89
CA THR A 63 7.31 -15.47 -10.40
C THR A 63 6.29 -14.98 -9.38
N HIS A 64 6.62 -13.87 -8.69
CA HIS A 64 5.79 -13.26 -7.66
C HIS A 64 5.72 -11.74 -7.86
N LYS A 65 4.58 -11.16 -7.56
CA LYS A 65 4.34 -9.71 -7.61
C LYS A 65 3.69 -9.27 -6.31
N VAL A 66 4.23 -8.23 -5.71
CA VAL A 66 3.69 -7.59 -4.50
C VAL A 66 3.26 -6.18 -4.87
N LEU A 67 2.02 -5.80 -4.59
CA LEU A 67 1.48 -4.47 -4.84
C LEU A 67 1.05 -3.82 -3.53
N SER A 68 1.68 -2.69 -3.18
CA SER A 68 1.26 -1.82 -2.07
C SER A 68 1.04 -0.42 -2.60
N ILE A 69 -0.22 -0.03 -2.82
CA ILE A 69 -0.57 1.25 -3.46
C ILE A 69 -1.97 1.73 -3.04
N GLY A 70 -2.17 3.02 -3.06
CA GLY A 70 -3.47 3.66 -2.86
C GLY A 70 -3.50 4.59 -1.64
N GLY A 71 -2.51 4.51 -0.76
CA GLY A 71 -2.36 5.44 0.37
C GLY A 71 -2.24 6.89 -0.10
N ASN A 72 -1.37 7.18 -1.04
CA ASN A 72 -1.19 8.53 -1.60
C ASN A 72 -2.42 9.02 -2.39
N ASP A 73 -3.13 8.12 -3.10
CA ASP A 73 -4.41 8.47 -3.72
C ASP A 73 -5.41 8.94 -2.66
N LEU A 74 -5.48 8.22 -1.53
CA LEU A 74 -6.37 8.55 -0.43
C LEU A 74 -5.95 9.87 0.24
N LEU A 75 -4.67 10.05 0.56
CA LEU A 75 -4.14 11.28 1.14
C LEU A 75 -4.49 12.51 0.28
N GLY A 76 -4.38 12.38 -1.04
CA GLY A 76 -4.79 13.45 -1.97
C GLY A 76 -6.29 13.78 -1.93
N GLN A 77 -7.13 12.89 -1.39
CA GLN A 77 -8.58 13.07 -1.34
C GLN A 77 -9.12 13.44 0.05
N ILE A 78 -8.42 13.11 1.14
CA ILE A 78 -8.99 13.27 2.51
C ILE A 78 -9.13 14.72 2.98
N TYR A 79 -8.55 15.68 2.28
CA TYR A 79 -8.66 17.09 2.67
C TYR A 79 -10.09 17.62 2.70
N PHE A 80 -11.05 16.98 2.00
CA PHE A 80 -12.46 17.35 2.13
C PHE A 80 -13.00 17.12 3.54
N LEU A 81 -12.41 16.21 4.32
CA LEU A 81 -12.76 15.97 5.71
C LEU A 81 -12.38 17.13 6.63
N LYS A 82 -11.49 18.04 6.19
CA LYS A 82 -11.10 19.25 6.90
C LYS A 82 -12.03 20.44 6.60
N ASN A 83 -12.94 20.28 5.63
CA ASN A 83 -13.89 21.34 5.30
C ASN A 83 -14.82 21.63 6.49
N LYS A 84 -14.87 22.89 6.88
CA LYS A 84 -15.76 23.37 7.96
C LYS A 84 -17.18 23.71 7.46
N GLU A 85 -17.50 23.40 6.20
CA GLU A 85 -18.85 23.53 5.68
C GLU A 85 -19.76 22.50 6.36
N GLU A 86 -20.99 22.91 6.63
CA GLU A 86 -22.00 22.05 7.24
C GLU A 86 -22.53 21.05 6.21
N PHE A 87 -21.83 19.93 6.03
CA PHE A 87 -22.32 18.79 5.27
C PHE A 87 -23.19 17.89 6.14
N THR A 88 -24.26 17.38 5.60
CA THR A 88 -24.99 16.27 6.21
C THR A 88 -24.15 14.97 6.14
N ALA A 89 -24.41 14.03 7.03
CA ALA A 89 -23.76 12.71 6.98
C ALA A 89 -23.92 12.02 5.61
N LYS A 90 -25.08 12.21 4.97
CA LYS A 90 -25.35 11.71 3.61
C LYS A 90 -24.36 12.28 2.60
N GLU A 91 -24.21 13.60 2.56
CA GLU A 91 -23.32 14.30 1.61
C GLU A 91 -21.85 13.91 1.82
N VAL A 92 -21.40 13.75 3.07
CA VAL A 92 -20.04 13.26 3.38
C VAL A 92 -19.83 11.86 2.81
N MET A 93 -20.79 10.95 3.00
CA MET A 93 -20.68 9.57 2.48
C MET A 93 -20.72 9.55 0.94
N GLU A 94 -21.58 10.34 0.31
CA GLU A 94 -21.63 10.45 -1.16
C GLU A 94 -20.30 10.99 -1.72
N GLN A 95 -19.71 12.00 -1.10
CA GLN A 95 -18.40 12.51 -1.49
C GLN A 95 -17.30 11.42 -1.33
N ALA A 96 -17.29 10.69 -0.22
CA ALA A 96 -16.32 9.62 -0.02
C ALA A 96 -16.39 8.57 -1.14
N VAL A 97 -17.60 8.11 -1.49
CA VAL A 97 -17.82 7.16 -2.59
C VAL A 97 -17.34 7.72 -3.93
N CYS A 98 -17.70 8.97 -4.24
CA CYS A 98 -17.29 9.63 -5.49
C CYS A 98 -15.76 9.78 -5.61
N LYS A 99 -15.08 10.09 -4.50
CA LYS A 99 -13.61 10.23 -4.47
C LYS A 99 -12.89 8.90 -4.61
N LEU A 100 -13.45 7.82 -4.06
CA LEU A 100 -12.89 6.48 -4.17
C LEU A 100 -13.15 5.80 -5.52
N ALA A 101 -14.17 6.19 -6.26
CA ALA A 101 -14.55 5.55 -7.52
C ALA A 101 -13.42 5.54 -8.58
N PRO A 102 -12.70 6.65 -8.87
CA PRO A 102 -11.58 6.62 -9.81
C PRO A 102 -10.41 5.79 -9.29
N ILE A 103 -10.14 5.76 -7.99
CA ILE A 103 -9.10 4.93 -7.39
C ILE A 103 -9.45 3.45 -7.59
N LYS A 104 -10.68 3.04 -7.30
CA LYS A 104 -11.20 1.69 -7.54
C LYS A 104 -10.99 1.23 -8.98
N ASN A 105 -11.30 2.09 -9.95
CA ASN A 105 -11.18 1.75 -11.37
C ASN A 105 -9.71 1.53 -11.74
N ARG A 106 -8.80 2.43 -11.35
CA ARG A 106 -7.36 2.28 -11.60
C ARG A 106 -6.80 1.05 -10.90
N TYR A 107 -7.14 0.83 -9.63
CA TYR A 107 -6.67 -0.32 -8.86
C TYR A 107 -7.06 -1.65 -9.53
N ARG A 108 -8.32 -1.78 -9.97
CA ARG A 108 -8.78 -2.95 -10.71
C ARG A 108 -8.03 -3.14 -12.04
N THR A 109 -7.79 -2.07 -12.77
CA THR A 109 -7.01 -2.12 -14.02
C THR A 109 -5.58 -2.58 -13.75
N ILE A 110 -4.93 -2.12 -12.67
CA ILE A 110 -3.60 -2.58 -12.27
C ILE A 110 -3.62 -4.09 -12.03
N VAL A 111 -4.51 -4.58 -11.17
CA VAL A 111 -4.58 -6.01 -10.83
C VAL A 111 -4.92 -6.86 -12.04
N GLN A 112 -5.80 -6.40 -12.92
CA GLN A 112 -6.09 -7.05 -14.20
C GLN A 112 -4.83 -7.21 -15.05
N ASN A 113 -4.02 -6.17 -15.19
CA ASN A 113 -2.75 -6.24 -15.94
C ASN A 113 -1.74 -7.17 -15.26
N LEU A 114 -1.61 -7.13 -13.94
CA LEU A 114 -0.73 -8.04 -13.19
C LEU A 114 -1.12 -9.51 -13.41
N SER A 115 -2.42 -9.79 -13.53
CA SER A 115 -2.98 -11.14 -13.70
C SER A 115 -2.82 -11.70 -15.12
N GLN A 116 -2.33 -10.91 -16.09
CA GLN A 116 -2.08 -11.41 -17.45
C GLN A 116 -0.83 -12.29 -17.57
N GLN A 117 0.05 -12.25 -16.60
CA GLN A 117 1.25 -13.08 -16.54
C GLN A 117 1.04 -14.21 -15.51
N ASP A 118 1.52 -15.40 -15.82
CA ASP A 118 1.52 -16.54 -14.89
C ASP A 118 2.50 -16.28 -13.74
N SER A 119 1.99 -15.66 -12.68
CA SER A 119 2.73 -15.33 -11.47
C SER A 119 1.79 -15.21 -10.27
N LYS A 120 2.29 -15.47 -9.08
CA LYS A 120 1.56 -15.25 -7.83
C LYS A 120 1.49 -13.77 -7.53
N ILE A 121 0.35 -13.30 -7.02
CA ILE A 121 0.12 -11.88 -6.72
C ILE A 121 -0.31 -11.72 -5.27
N LEU A 122 0.37 -10.82 -4.56
CA LEU A 122 0.02 -10.36 -3.22
C LEU A 122 -0.39 -8.89 -3.28
N LEU A 123 -1.59 -8.58 -2.81
CA LEU A 123 -2.04 -7.21 -2.62
C LEU A 123 -1.88 -6.84 -1.15
N CYS A 124 -1.22 -5.72 -0.87
CA CYS A 124 -1.18 -5.17 0.47
C CYS A 124 -2.39 -4.24 0.68
N THR A 125 -3.04 -4.32 1.84
CA THR A 125 -4.03 -3.31 2.25
C THR A 125 -3.32 -2.00 2.60
N VAL A 126 -4.08 -0.92 2.77
CA VAL A 126 -3.57 0.34 3.34
C VAL A 126 -3.73 0.29 4.86
N HIS A 127 -2.68 0.64 5.59
CA HIS A 127 -2.71 0.77 7.05
C HIS A 127 -3.31 2.11 7.50
N GLU A 128 -3.63 2.23 8.79
CA GLU A 128 -4.31 3.43 9.33
C GLU A 128 -3.37 4.60 9.66
N GLY A 129 -2.07 4.36 9.68
CA GLY A 129 -1.09 5.35 10.13
C GLY A 129 -1.09 5.58 11.65
N ASN A 130 -0.17 6.39 12.12
CA ASN A 130 -0.12 6.92 13.48
C ASN A 130 -0.45 8.42 13.47
N LEU A 131 -1.68 8.77 13.06
CA LEU A 131 -2.08 10.14 12.73
C LEU A 131 -2.48 10.99 13.94
N LEU A 132 -2.79 10.38 15.11
CA LEU A 132 -3.35 11.09 16.28
C LEU A 132 -2.38 12.11 16.85
N ASP A 133 -1.09 11.83 16.82
CA ASP A 133 -0.04 12.68 17.38
C ASP A 133 0.52 13.70 16.37
N ASP A 134 0.00 13.72 15.14
CA ASP A 134 0.47 14.59 14.08
C ASP A 134 -0.35 15.87 13.97
N SER A 135 0.31 17.02 13.87
CA SER A 135 -0.34 18.33 13.79
C SER A 135 -1.14 18.57 12.49
N LEU A 136 -0.83 17.82 11.42
CA LEU A 136 -1.52 17.96 10.13
C LEU A 136 -2.74 17.06 10.01
N TYR A 137 -2.76 15.91 10.70
CA TYR A 137 -3.74 14.87 10.48
C TYR A 137 -4.58 14.52 11.70
N SER A 138 -4.22 14.99 12.91
CA SER A 138 -4.92 14.62 14.15
C SER A 138 -6.42 14.95 14.13
N ASP A 139 -6.80 16.05 13.50
CA ASP A 139 -8.19 16.50 13.38
C ASP A 139 -9.06 15.58 12.50
N ILE A 140 -8.44 14.83 11.59
CA ILE A 140 -9.13 13.89 10.69
C ILE A 140 -8.76 12.42 10.95
N ALA A 141 -7.96 12.14 11.97
CA ALA A 141 -7.40 10.81 12.21
C ALA A 141 -8.47 9.71 12.30
N PHE A 142 -9.59 9.97 12.98
CA PHE A 142 -10.70 9.01 13.05
C PHE A 142 -11.50 8.91 11.76
N ALA A 143 -11.74 10.03 11.07
CA ALA A 143 -12.47 10.02 9.82
C ALA A 143 -11.66 9.34 8.70
N SER A 144 -10.34 9.52 8.70
CA SER A 144 -9.44 8.87 7.74
C SER A 144 -9.47 7.34 7.85
N LYS A 145 -9.65 6.78 9.06
CA LYS A 145 -9.80 5.33 9.27
C LYS A 145 -11.01 4.76 8.51
N ALA A 146 -12.13 5.50 8.47
CA ALA A 146 -13.29 5.09 7.67
C ALA A 146 -12.96 5.06 6.18
N MET A 147 -12.25 6.07 5.67
CA MET A 147 -11.81 6.11 4.27
C MET A 147 -10.83 4.99 3.94
N VAL A 148 -9.87 4.70 4.83
CA VAL A 148 -8.95 3.55 4.71
C VAL A 148 -9.74 2.24 4.66
N SER A 149 -10.75 2.07 5.52
CA SER A 149 -11.59 0.86 5.52
C SER A 149 -12.36 0.70 4.21
N MET A 150 -12.91 1.79 3.65
CA MET A 150 -13.58 1.76 2.35
C MET A 150 -12.61 1.43 1.20
N LEU A 151 -11.38 1.95 1.24
CA LEU A 151 -10.34 1.62 0.25
C LEU A 151 -9.91 0.15 0.39
N ASN A 152 -9.74 -0.34 1.61
CA ASN A 152 -9.38 -1.74 1.85
C ASN A 152 -10.49 -2.71 1.39
N ASP A 153 -11.76 -2.34 1.50
CA ASP A 153 -12.86 -3.12 0.90
C ASP A 153 -12.71 -3.24 -0.64
N ILE A 154 -12.28 -2.17 -1.30
CA ILE A 154 -11.95 -2.19 -2.74
C ILE A 154 -10.81 -3.18 -3.01
N ILE A 155 -9.77 -3.20 -2.17
CA ILE A 155 -8.64 -4.13 -2.30
C ILE A 155 -9.11 -5.57 -2.11
N PHE A 156 -9.85 -5.88 -1.04
CA PHE A 156 -10.38 -7.22 -0.78
C PHE A 156 -11.34 -7.70 -1.88
N SER A 157 -12.26 -6.83 -2.33
CA SER A 157 -13.20 -7.20 -3.39
C SER A 157 -12.49 -7.44 -4.73
N THR A 158 -11.41 -6.71 -5.00
CA THR A 158 -10.56 -6.92 -6.17
C THR A 158 -9.78 -8.23 -6.05
N ALA A 159 -9.18 -8.49 -4.89
CA ALA A 159 -8.48 -9.75 -4.63
C ALA A 159 -9.39 -10.96 -4.84
N ALA A 160 -10.61 -10.92 -4.30
CA ALA A 160 -11.61 -11.96 -4.48
C ALA A 160 -11.98 -12.18 -5.96
N THR A 161 -12.11 -11.09 -6.73
CA THR A 161 -12.44 -11.14 -8.17
C THR A 161 -11.35 -11.85 -8.98
N TYR A 162 -10.09 -11.54 -8.70
CA TYR A 162 -8.93 -12.07 -9.44
C TYR A 162 -8.31 -13.31 -8.77
N LYS A 163 -8.84 -13.74 -7.63
CA LYS A 163 -8.35 -14.90 -6.85
C LYS A 163 -6.87 -14.77 -6.49
N VAL A 164 -6.50 -13.60 -5.98
CA VAL A 164 -5.14 -13.29 -5.53
C VAL A 164 -5.10 -13.09 -4.03
N ASP A 165 -3.92 -13.21 -3.43
CA ASP A 165 -3.74 -13.14 -1.98
C ASP A 165 -3.72 -11.70 -1.48
N VAL A 166 -4.02 -11.51 -0.18
CA VAL A 166 -3.98 -10.22 0.50
C VAL A 166 -3.15 -10.31 1.77
N LEU A 167 -2.24 -9.36 1.94
CA LEU A 167 -1.53 -9.09 3.20
C LEU A 167 -2.18 -7.87 3.88
N GLU A 168 -2.79 -8.11 5.04
CA GLU A 168 -3.47 -7.08 5.81
C GLU A 168 -2.46 -6.28 6.63
N LEU A 169 -2.12 -5.07 6.17
CA LEU A 169 -1.09 -4.24 6.81
C LEU A 169 -1.50 -3.70 8.19
N ARG A 170 -2.79 -3.61 8.50
CA ARG A 170 -3.25 -3.24 9.84
C ARG A 170 -2.87 -4.29 10.90
N ASN A 171 -2.61 -5.53 10.49
CA ASN A 171 -2.07 -6.58 11.36
C ASN A 171 -0.53 -6.59 11.43
N ILE A 172 0.12 -5.89 10.52
CA ILE A 172 1.60 -5.74 10.47
C ILE A 172 2.02 -4.53 11.30
N PHE A 173 1.42 -3.36 11.03
CA PHE A 173 1.74 -2.10 11.70
C PHE A 173 0.81 -1.90 12.90
N THR A 174 1.18 -2.47 14.05
CA THR A 174 0.32 -2.56 15.24
C THR A 174 0.75 -1.64 16.40
N THR A 175 1.93 -1.02 16.29
CA THR A 175 2.50 -0.16 17.33
C THR A 175 3.05 1.14 16.74
N PRO A 176 3.13 2.25 17.51
CA PRO A 176 3.73 3.49 17.04
C PRO A 176 5.17 3.34 16.55
N GLN A 177 5.94 2.37 17.10
CA GLN A 177 7.32 2.10 16.70
C GLN A 177 7.45 1.49 15.30
N ASP A 178 6.34 1.04 14.72
CA ASP A 178 6.31 0.52 13.34
C ASP A 178 6.36 1.65 12.30
N TYR A 179 6.22 2.90 12.75
CA TYR A 179 6.19 4.09 11.90
C TYR A 179 7.43 4.97 12.12
N ALA A 180 8.00 5.48 11.04
CA ALA A 180 9.08 6.46 11.05
C ALA A 180 8.55 7.90 11.19
N ASN A 181 7.36 8.14 10.66
CA ASN A 181 6.55 9.35 10.75
C ASN A 181 5.07 8.93 10.80
N PRO A 182 4.07 9.82 10.73
CA PRO A 182 2.67 9.41 10.85
C PRO A 182 2.19 8.36 9.84
N ILE A 183 2.89 8.17 8.72
CA ILE A 183 2.43 7.35 7.59
C ILE A 183 3.44 6.26 7.24
N GLU A 184 4.74 6.59 7.20
CA GLU A 184 5.75 5.74 6.59
C GLU A 184 6.29 4.66 7.54
N PRO A 185 6.60 3.46 7.04
CA PRO A 185 7.18 2.40 7.85
C PRO A 185 8.57 2.78 8.38
N SER A 186 8.79 2.55 9.67
CA SER A 186 10.13 2.55 10.27
C SER A 186 10.93 1.32 9.84
N HIS A 187 12.20 1.27 10.24
CA HIS A 187 13.01 0.04 10.15
C HIS A 187 12.31 -1.18 10.77
N LYS A 188 11.66 -1.02 11.94
CA LYS A 188 10.92 -2.10 12.61
C LYS A 188 9.68 -2.51 11.84
N GLY A 189 8.90 -1.56 11.38
CA GLY A 189 7.72 -1.81 10.56
C GLY A 189 8.10 -2.44 9.22
N GLY A 190 9.15 -1.94 8.58
CA GLY A 190 9.69 -2.49 7.35
C GLY A 190 10.16 -3.94 7.49
N LYS A 191 10.78 -4.28 8.62
CA LYS A 191 11.18 -5.66 8.93
C LYS A 191 9.97 -6.60 9.04
N LYS A 192 8.90 -6.17 9.71
CA LYS A 192 7.66 -6.95 9.82
C LYS A 192 7.00 -7.17 8.47
N LEU A 193 6.93 -6.11 7.65
CA LEU A 193 6.40 -6.19 6.29
C LEU A 193 7.21 -7.16 5.42
N ALA A 194 8.53 -7.05 5.45
CA ALA A 194 9.42 -7.97 4.74
C ALA A 194 9.21 -9.42 5.15
N SER A 195 9.10 -9.69 6.46
CA SER A 195 8.82 -11.04 6.96
C SER A 195 7.48 -11.58 6.45
N GLY A 196 6.41 -10.77 6.47
CA GLY A 196 5.09 -11.18 5.94
C GLY A 196 5.12 -11.49 4.44
N ILE A 197 5.85 -10.70 3.64
CA ILE A 197 6.05 -10.98 2.21
C ILE A 197 6.82 -12.29 2.00
N ILE A 198 7.90 -12.52 2.76
CA ILE A 198 8.70 -13.74 2.64
C ILE A 198 7.89 -14.99 3.05
N GLU A 199 7.11 -14.91 4.12
CA GLU A 199 6.21 -16.00 4.54
C GLU A 199 5.20 -16.33 3.43
N TRP A 200 4.62 -15.32 2.80
CA TRP A 200 3.74 -15.53 1.66
C TRP A 200 4.47 -16.20 0.49
N VAL A 201 5.64 -15.71 0.07
CA VAL A 201 6.42 -16.33 -1.03
C VAL A 201 6.74 -17.80 -0.77
N LYS A 202 6.93 -18.20 0.50
CA LYS A 202 7.19 -19.62 0.89
C LYS A 202 5.94 -20.48 0.84
N SER A 203 4.75 -19.90 0.93
CA SER A 203 3.48 -20.62 1.07
C SER A 203 2.78 -20.93 -0.27
N VAL A 204 3.23 -20.31 -1.39
CA VAL A 204 2.52 -20.35 -2.69
C VAL A 204 3.34 -20.89 -3.86
#